data_f7cf08f18a60d71c381bd7c27ccd19d6
#
_entry.id   f7cf08f18a60d71c381bd7c27ccd19d6
#
_cell.length_a   1.000
_cell.length_b   1.000
_cell.length_c   1.000
_cell.angle_alpha   90.00
_cell.angle_beta   90.00
_cell.angle_gamma   90.00
#
_symmetry.space_group_name_H-M   'P 1'
#
loop_
_entity.id
_entity.type
_entity.pdbx_description
1 polymer ?
#
loop_
_entity_poly.entity_id
_entity_poly.type
_entity_poly.pdbx_seq_one_letter_code
_entity_poly.pdbx_strand_id
1 'polypeptide(L)'
;MIKVMKFSAAWCGPCRTLKPVFEDVKTGFSNVVFEDVDVDENFELAGKYGIRSVPTVVIEKDGVEVERFLGVQSKLAYTNAINESLK
;
A
#
# COMPACT_ATOMS: atom_id res chain seq x y z
N MET A 1 10.14 -4.81 11.41
CA MET A 1 8.83 -5.22 10.87
C MET A 1 8.49 -4.39 9.64
N ILE A 2 8.02 -5.04 8.61
CA ILE A 2 7.59 -4.37 7.38
C ILE A 2 6.07 -4.26 7.39
N LYS A 3 5.57 -3.07 7.08
CA LYS A 3 4.15 -2.78 7.00
C LYS A 3 3.86 -2.12 5.65
N VAL A 4 2.86 -2.65 4.96
CA VAL A 4 2.43 -2.13 3.66
C VAL A 4 1.02 -1.60 3.81
N MET A 5 0.84 -0.31 3.55
CA MET A 5 -0.45 0.37 3.67
C MET A 5 -0.96 0.74 2.29
N LYS A 6 -2.15 0.27 1.96
CA LYS A 6 -2.80 0.64 0.70
C LYS A 6 -3.92 1.64 1.00
N PHE A 7 -3.71 2.88 0.58
CA PHE A 7 -4.71 3.94 0.71
C PHE A 7 -5.62 3.94 -0.52
N SER A 8 -6.91 3.84 -0.30
CA SER A 8 -7.90 3.72 -1.38
C SER A 8 -9.19 4.43 -1.01
N ALA A 9 -10.14 4.44 -1.95
CA ALA A 9 -11.48 5.00 -1.74
C ALA A 9 -12.49 4.17 -2.51
N ALA A 10 -13.73 4.11 -2.00
CA ALA A 10 -14.79 3.33 -2.62
C ALA A 10 -15.16 3.84 -4.02
N TRP A 11 -15.02 5.15 -4.26
CA TRP A 11 -15.34 5.79 -5.53
C TRP A 11 -14.22 5.69 -6.57
N CYS A 12 -13.09 5.13 -6.22
CA CYS A 12 -11.88 5.14 -7.04
C CYS A 12 -11.84 3.93 -7.97
N GLY A 13 -11.93 4.15 -9.27
CA GLY A 13 -11.84 3.10 -10.29
C GLY A 13 -10.51 2.35 -10.28
N PRO A 14 -9.36 3.07 -10.36
CA PRO A 14 -8.04 2.42 -10.29
C PRO A 14 -7.81 1.61 -9.01
N CYS A 15 -8.41 2.01 -7.90
CA CYS A 15 -8.32 1.26 -6.65
C CYS A 15 -8.97 -0.14 -6.78
N ARG A 16 -10.07 -0.24 -7.54
CA ARG A 16 -10.72 -1.53 -7.80
C ARG A 16 -9.83 -2.42 -8.66
N THR A 17 -9.10 -1.84 -9.60
CA THR A 17 -8.14 -2.56 -10.44
C THR A 17 -6.99 -3.09 -9.60
N LEU A 18 -6.53 -2.30 -8.63
CA LEU A 18 -5.42 -2.70 -7.76
C LEU A 18 -5.80 -3.81 -6.78
N LYS A 19 -7.05 -3.88 -6.37
CA LYS A 19 -7.47 -4.82 -5.34
C LYS A 19 -7.04 -6.27 -5.59
N PRO A 20 -7.35 -6.88 -6.76
CA PRO A 20 -6.93 -8.26 -7.01
C PRO A 20 -5.40 -8.40 -7.10
N VAL A 21 -4.71 -7.41 -7.64
CA VAL A 21 -3.25 -7.41 -7.71
C VAL A 21 -2.67 -7.43 -6.30
N PHE A 22 -3.18 -6.57 -5.43
CA PHE A 22 -2.68 -6.44 -4.07
C PHE A 22 -2.99 -7.67 -3.22
N GLU A 23 -4.19 -8.27 -3.40
CA GLU A 23 -4.52 -9.53 -2.73
C GLU A 23 -3.54 -10.63 -3.11
N ASP A 24 -3.13 -10.66 -4.37
CA ASP A 24 -2.15 -11.61 -4.85
C ASP A 24 -0.76 -11.36 -4.27
N VAL A 25 -0.37 -10.10 -4.11
CA VAL A 25 0.90 -9.74 -3.45
C VAL A 25 0.92 -10.24 -2.01
N LYS A 26 -0.19 -10.09 -1.28
CA LYS A 26 -0.30 -10.50 0.12
C LYS A 26 0.00 -11.99 0.30
N THR A 27 -0.38 -12.82 -0.65
CA THR A 27 -0.20 -14.28 -0.53
C THR A 27 1.27 -14.70 -0.50
N GLY A 28 2.15 -13.84 -0.99
CA GLY A 28 3.59 -14.14 -1.03
C GLY A 28 4.37 -13.76 0.22
N PHE A 29 3.72 -13.09 1.19
CA PHE A 29 4.45 -12.54 2.35
C PHE A 29 3.69 -12.79 3.65
N SER A 30 4.06 -13.85 4.37
CA SER A 30 3.46 -14.15 5.67
C SER A 30 4.05 -13.33 6.81
N ASN A 31 5.22 -12.73 6.59
CA ASN A 31 5.98 -11.98 7.60
C ASN A 31 5.86 -10.46 7.44
N VAL A 32 4.89 -10.00 6.66
CA VAL A 32 4.63 -8.58 6.39
C VAL A 32 3.22 -8.24 6.84
N VAL A 33 3.06 -7.09 7.48
CA VAL A 33 1.73 -6.58 7.87
C VAL A 33 1.16 -5.79 6.69
N PHE A 34 -0.05 -6.14 6.28
CA PHE A 34 -0.77 -5.43 5.22
C PHE A 34 -1.99 -4.75 5.81
N GLU A 35 -2.16 -3.46 5.51
CA GLU A 35 -3.33 -2.69 5.94
C GLU A 35 -4.00 -2.04 4.74
N ASP A 36 -5.33 -2.16 4.67
CA ASP A 36 -6.15 -1.41 3.74
C ASP A 36 -6.71 -0.20 4.49
N VAL A 37 -6.48 0.99 3.97
CA VAL A 37 -6.95 2.23 4.57
C VAL A 37 -7.88 2.94 3.59
N ASP A 38 -9.15 3.09 3.98
CA ASP A 38 -10.11 3.90 3.22
C ASP A 38 -9.91 5.35 3.65
N VAL A 39 -9.55 6.21 2.68
CA VAL A 39 -9.20 7.61 3.00
C VAL A 39 -10.40 8.43 3.46
N ASP A 40 -11.61 8.04 3.07
CA ASP A 40 -12.82 8.76 3.49
C ASP A 40 -13.20 8.41 4.94
N GLU A 41 -12.90 7.19 5.37
CA GLU A 41 -13.14 6.74 6.74
C GLU A 41 -11.99 7.09 7.67
N ASN A 42 -10.79 7.28 7.14
CA ASN A 42 -9.56 7.52 7.92
C ASN A 42 -8.82 8.74 7.37
N PHE A 43 -9.53 9.86 7.21
CA PHE A 43 -8.92 11.04 6.60
C PHE A 43 -7.78 11.63 7.44
N GLU A 44 -7.81 11.46 8.76
CA GLU A 44 -6.71 11.94 9.62
C GLU A 44 -5.42 11.16 9.34
N LEU A 45 -5.53 9.85 9.22
CA LEU A 45 -4.38 9.00 8.89
C LEU A 45 -3.86 9.33 7.49
N ALA A 46 -4.76 9.50 6.53
CA ALA A 46 -4.39 9.89 5.17
C ALA A 46 -3.66 11.24 5.17
N GLY A 47 -4.14 12.19 5.98
CA GLY A 47 -3.48 13.49 6.14
C GLY A 47 -2.09 13.36 6.76
N LYS A 48 -1.94 12.50 7.77
CA LYS A 48 -0.66 12.25 8.41
C LYS A 48 0.38 11.74 7.42
N TYR A 49 -0.03 10.87 6.50
CA TYR A 49 0.86 10.33 5.48
C TYR A 49 0.94 11.21 4.23
N GLY A 50 0.23 12.34 4.20
CA GLY A 50 0.27 13.24 3.06
C GLY A 50 -0.32 12.65 1.79
N ILE A 51 -1.36 11.83 1.91
CA ILE A 51 -1.99 11.17 0.77
C ILE A 51 -2.79 12.20 -0.02
N ARG A 52 -2.45 12.41 -1.29
CA ARG A 52 -3.10 13.38 -2.17
C ARG A 52 -3.89 12.73 -3.30
N SER A 53 -3.65 11.46 -3.55
CA SER A 53 -4.32 10.72 -4.60
C SER A 53 -4.45 9.26 -4.18
N VAL A 54 -5.37 8.55 -4.81
CA VAL A 54 -5.58 7.13 -4.57
C VAL A 54 -5.58 6.38 -5.89
N PRO A 55 -5.08 5.14 -5.92
CA PRO A 55 -4.46 4.44 -4.80
C PRO A 55 -3.04 4.93 -4.54
N THR A 56 -2.63 4.89 -3.30
CA THR A 56 -1.24 5.10 -2.89
C THR A 56 -0.85 3.95 -1.98
N VAL A 57 0.31 3.36 -2.25
CA VAL A 57 0.84 2.28 -1.42
C VAL A 57 2.10 2.78 -0.73
N VAL A 58 2.13 2.69 0.59
CA VAL A 58 3.26 3.11 1.41
C VAL A 58 3.86 1.90 2.09
N ILE A 59 5.17 1.73 2.00
CA ILE A 59 5.89 0.66 2.69
C ILE A 59 6.71 1.29 3.82
N GLU A 60 6.53 0.76 5.03
CA GLU A 60 7.27 1.19 6.20
C GLU A 60 8.14 0.06 6.73
N LYS A 61 9.32 0.42 7.21
CA LYS A 61 10.20 -0.48 7.93
C LYS A 61 10.46 0.11 9.30
N ASP A 62 10.02 -0.62 10.34
CA ASP A 62 10.17 -0.18 11.74
C ASP A 62 9.63 1.23 11.97
N GLY A 63 8.49 1.54 11.36
CA GLY A 63 7.80 2.81 11.51
C GLY A 63 8.29 3.93 10.59
N VAL A 64 9.27 3.66 9.74
CA VAL A 64 9.83 4.67 8.82
C VAL A 64 9.42 4.33 7.39
N GLU A 65 8.86 5.29 6.68
CA GLU A 65 8.49 5.12 5.27
C GLU A 65 9.77 4.92 4.44
N VAL A 66 9.83 3.81 3.69
CA VAL A 66 10.98 3.49 2.85
C VAL A 66 10.64 3.47 1.36
N GLU A 67 9.35 3.36 1.01
CA GLU A 67 8.92 3.37 -0.39
C GLU A 67 7.48 3.86 -0.48
N ARG A 68 7.15 4.51 -1.60
CA ARG A 68 5.79 5.00 -1.86
C ARG A 68 5.49 4.88 -3.35
N PHE A 69 4.34 4.28 -3.67
CA PHE A 69 3.88 4.15 -5.04
C PHE A 69 2.60 4.96 -5.22
N LEU A 70 2.58 5.81 -6.24
CA LEU A 70 1.39 6.56 -6.63
C LEU A 70 0.75 5.86 -7.81
N GLY A 71 -0.55 5.57 -7.70
CA GLY A 71 -1.29 4.87 -8.75
C GLY A 71 -1.03 3.37 -8.73
N VAL A 72 -1.61 2.69 -9.73
CA VAL A 72 -1.51 1.23 -9.84
C VAL A 72 -0.16 0.85 -10.44
N GLN A 73 0.53 -0.05 -9.77
CA GLN A 73 1.76 -0.64 -10.26
C GLN A 73 1.56 -2.14 -10.50
N SER A 74 2.55 -2.79 -11.10
CA SER A 74 2.49 -4.24 -11.31
C SER A 74 2.72 -5.00 -10.02
N LYS A 75 2.24 -6.24 -9.97
CA LYS A 75 2.54 -7.14 -8.85
C LYS A 75 4.04 -7.24 -8.60
N LEU A 76 4.83 -7.31 -9.68
CA LEU A 76 6.28 -7.45 -9.57
C LEU A 76 6.91 -6.23 -8.92
N ALA A 77 6.42 -5.02 -9.23
CA ALA A 77 6.94 -3.80 -8.63
C ALA A 77 6.77 -3.80 -7.11
N TYR A 78 5.56 -4.16 -6.64
CA TYR A 78 5.30 -4.26 -5.21
C TYR A 78 6.14 -5.36 -4.55
N THR A 79 6.18 -6.54 -5.17
CA THR A 79 6.92 -7.68 -4.66
C THR A 79 8.41 -7.37 -4.50
N ASN A 80 9.00 -6.74 -5.52
CA ASN A 80 10.41 -6.36 -5.49
C ASN A 80 10.69 -5.33 -4.38
N ALA A 81 9.82 -4.34 -4.23
CA ALA A 81 9.99 -3.31 -3.21
C ALA A 81 9.89 -3.91 -1.79
N ILE A 82 8.94 -4.82 -1.58
CA ILE A 82 8.78 -5.48 -0.28
C ILE A 82 10.02 -6.33 0.02
N ASN A 83 10.49 -7.12 -0.95
CA ASN A 83 11.68 -7.95 -0.80
C ASN A 83 12.91 -7.09 -0.47
N GLU A 84 13.05 -5.96 -1.15
CA GLU A 84 14.15 -5.03 -0.89
C GLU A 84 14.07 -4.48 0.54
N SER A 85 12.86 -4.18 1.01
CA SER A 85 12.63 -3.66 2.37
C SER A 85 12.94 -4.70 3.44
N LEU A 86 12.81 -5.98 3.13
CA LEU A 86 13.06 -7.08 4.06
C LEU A 86 14.56 -7.37 4.25
N LYS A 87 15.39 -6.83 3.40
CA LYS A 87 16.86 -6.98 3.56
C LYS A 87 17.40 -6.14 4.73
#